data_05a5b9a6aa84f245f1eec3d4aeb60015
#
_entry.id   05a5b9a6aa84f245f1eec3d4aeb60015
#
_cell.length_a   1.000
_cell.length_b   1.000
_cell.length_c   1.000
_cell.angle_alpha   90.00
_cell.angle_beta   90.00
_cell.angle_gamma   90.00
#
_symmetry.space_group_name_H-M   'P 1'
#
loop_
_entity.id
_entity.type
_entity.pdbx_description
1 polymer ?
#
loop_
_entity_poly.entity_id
_entity_poly.type
_entity_poly.pdbx_seq_one_letter_code
_entity_poly.pdbx_strand_id
1 'polypeptide(L)'
;PYATPSNEEIQGLKETGELYMNNVFKLQLDEMLKQSQPRYSRAAPLELALRRLQTIFDALPSMEPRPLGVALRTLEERYGRPVYVPFAEPVPRKDAPFRFSFERPSRLSLVGSWPLHFAVRRPGDMDVDVEATMPSSMFQEKDTFNGRYFQKRAFYLCVLAEAIRAAANDPQAPPKRRLS
;
A
#
# COMPACT_ATOMS: atom_id res chain seq x y z
N PRO A 1 5.39 18.75 41.39
CA PRO A 1 4.09 19.08 41.91
C PRO A 1 3.25 19.72 40.83
N TYR A 2 2.08 19.13 40.51
CA TYR A 2 1.13 19.71 39.57
C TYR A 2 0.50 20.95 40.21
N ALA A 3 0.42 22.05 39.45
CA ALA A 3 -0.27 23.25 39.90
C ALA A 3 -1.79 22.95 39.98
N THR A 4 -2.46 23.51 40.98
CA THR A 4 -3.91 23.44 41.03
C THR A 4 -4.51 24.19 39.86
N PRO A 5 -5.50 23.59 39.15
CA PRO A 5 -6.09 24.22 37.98
C PRO A 5 -6.77 25.56 38.35
N SER A 6 -6.67 26.52 37.45
CA SER A 6 -7.33 27.83 37.63
C SER A 6 -8.85 27.72 37.50
N ASN A 7 -9.58 28.72 37.95
CA ASN A 7 -11.04 28.73 37.78
C ASN A 7 -11.48 28.72 36.32
N GLU A 8 -10.72 29.32 35.42
CA GLU A 8 -10.98 29.32 33.97
C GLU A 8 -10.80 27.92 33.39
N GLU A 9 -9.75 27.18 33.79
CA GLU A 9 -9.53 25.79 33.40
C GLU A 9 -10.64 24.86 33.89
N ILE A 10 -11.09 25.05 35.13
CA ILE A 10 -12.20 24.28 35.74
C ILE A 10 -13.50 24.58 34.98
N GLN A 11 -13.76 25.84 34.64
CA GLN A 11 -14.93 26.21 33.86
C GLN A 11 -14.89 25.65 32.47
N GLY A 12 -13.75 25.71 31.74
CA GLY A 12 -13.57 25.11 30.45
C GLY A 12 -13.78 23.58 30.44
N LEU A 13 -13.33 22.89 31.50
CA LEU A 13 -13.57 21.46 31.68
C LEU A 13 -15.05 21.12 31.89
N LYS A 14 -15.79 21.96 32.67
CA LYS A 14 -17.23 21.80 32.87
C LYS A 14 -18.01 22.02 31.57
N GLU A 15 -17.73 23.11 30.84
CA GLU A 15 -18.36 23.41 29.53
C GLU A 15 -18.09 22.31 28.53
N THR A 16 -16.86 21.79 28.48
CA THR A 16 -16.51 20.64 27.60
C THR A 16 -17.28 19.38 28.02
N GLY A 17 -17.40 19.11 29.34
CA GLY A 17 -18.18 17.99 29.87
C GLY A 17 -19.66 18.08 29.52
N GLU A 18 -20.25 19.25 29.62
CA GLU A 18 -21.65 19.50 29.24
C GLU A 18 -21.89 19.37 27.75
N LEU A 19 -20.94 19.80 26.92
CA LEU A 19 -20.97 19.62 25.48
C LEU A 19 -20.99 18.14 25.09
N TYR A 20 -20.15 17.32 25.73
CA TYR A 20 -20.10 15.87 25.52
C TYR A 20 -21.38 15.16 25.99
N MET A 21 -22.09 15.68 26.98
CA MET A 21 -23.35 15.13 27.47
C MET A 21 -24.56 15.59 26.63
N ASN A 22 -24.39 16.58 25.77
CA ASN A 22 -25.45 17.11 24.94
C ASN A 22 -25.84 16.11 23.85
N ASN A 23 -27.10 15.65 23.87
CA ASN A 23 -27.62 14.72 22.86
C ASN A 23 -27.59 15.27 21.43
N VAL A 24 -27.70 16.58 21.26
CA VAL A 24 -27.63 17.23 19.94
C VAL A 24 -26.22 17.10 19.36
N PHE A 25 -25.18 17.30 20.19
CA PHE A 25 -23.78 17.13 19.78
C PHE A 25 -23.50 15.67 19.38
N LYS A 26 -23.97 14.70 20.16
CA LYS A 26 -23.84 13.27 19.82
C LYS A 26 -24.54 12.94 18.49
N LEU A 27 -25.74 13.46 18.28
CA LEU A 27 -26.48 13.26 17.02
C LEU A 27 -25.73 13.86 15.82
N GLN A 28 -25.14 15.04 15.99
CA GLN A 28 -24.34 15.68 14.95
C GLN A 28 -23.07 14.85 14.63
N LEU A 29 -22.37 14.36 15.65
CA LEU A 29 -21.21 13.48 15.47
C LEU A 29 -21.60 12.18 14.77
N ASP A 30 -22.67 11.54 15.20
CA ASP A 30 -23.16 10.31 14.59
C ASP A 30 -23.53 10.50 13.11
N GLU A 31 -24.15 11.64 12.79
CA GLU A 31 -24.48 11.96 11.41
C GLU A 31 -23.24 12.24 10.57
N MET A 32 -22.26 13.00 11.10
CA MET A 32 -20.97 13.22 10.45
C MET A 32 -20.22 11.92 10.20
N LEU A 33 -20.21 11.01 11.20
CA LEU A 33 -19.58 9.70 11.07
C LEU A 33 -20.26 8.86 9.97
N LYS A 34 -21.60 8.82 9.92
CA LYS A 34 -22.35 8.11 8.87
C LYS A 34 -22.02 8.66 7.47
N GLN A 35 -21.88 9.96 7.33
CA GLN A 35 -21.54 10.59 6.06
C GLN A 35 -20.07 10.34 5.67
N SER A 36 -19.17 10.25 6.65
CA SER A 36 -17.74 10.06 6.44
C SER A 36 -17.34 8.60 6.25
N GLN A 37 -18.13 7.65 6.71
CA GLN A 37 -17.80 6.23 6.59
C GLN A 37 -18.04 5.68 5.19
N PRO A 38 -17.14 4.85 4.64
CA PRO A 38 -17.39 4.09 3.43
C PRO A 38 -18.52 3.06 3.66
N ARG A 39 -19.21 2.70 2.59
CA ARG A 39 -20.21 1.64 2.64
C ARG A 39 -19.52 0.27 2.58
N TYR A 40 -19.02 -0.24 3.69
CA TYR A 40 -18.34 -1.54 3.78
C TYR A 40 -19.19 -2.71 3.26
N SER A 41 -20.53 -2.63 3.32
CA SER A 41 -21.43 -3.61 2.73
C SER A 41 -21.36 -3.70 1.20
N ARG A 42 -20.73 -2.73 0.53
CA ARG A 42 -20.53 -2.71 -0.92
C ARG A 42 -19.08 -3.02 -1.31
N ALA A 43 -18.43 -3.93 -0.59
CA ALA A 43 -17.03 -4.29 -0.81
C ALA A 43 -16.80 -5.22 -2.02
N ALA A 44 -17.84 -5.76 -2.66
CA ALA A 44 -17.69 -6.69 -3.78
C ALA A 44 -16.77 -6.20 -4.93
N PRO A 45 -16.80 -4.93 -5.36
CA PRO A 45 -15.84 -4.45 -6.37
C PRO A 45 -14.38 -4.46 -5.89
N LEU A 46 -14.14 -4.19 -4.60
CA LEU A 46 -12.82 -4.26 -3.99
C LEU A 46 -12.33 -5.72 -3.94
N GLU A 47 -13.17 -6.66 -3.51
CA GLU A 47 -12.81 -8.08 -3.50
C GLU A 47 -12.43 -8.58 -4.90
N LEU A 48 -13.17 -8.18 -5.92
CA LEU A 48 -12.85 -8.52 -7.30
C LEU A 48 -11.50 -7.93 -7.73
N ALA A 49 -11.23 -6.68 -7.38
CA ALA A 49 -9.93 -6.03 -7.67
C ALA A 49 -8.77 -6.74 -6.98
N LEU A 50 -8.94 -7.13 -5.72
CA LEU A 50 -7.92 -7.86 -4.96
C LEU A 50 -7.66 -9.26 -5.51
N ARG A 51 -8.70 -10.02 -5.86
CA ARG A 51 -8.56 -11.32 -6.54
C ARG A 51 -7.83 -11.18 -7.86
N ARG A 52 -8.13 -10.15 -8.63
CA ARG A 52 -7.43 -9.86 -9.87
C ARG A 52 -5.95 -9.52 -9.62
N LEU A 53 -5.66 -8.71 -8.62
CA LEU A 53 -4.29 -8.38 -8.21
C LEU A 53 -3.51 -9.66 -7.83
N GLN A 54 -4.12 -10.54 -7.05
CA GLN A 54 -3.53 -11.82 -6.69
C GLN A 54 -3.25 -12.66 -7.94
N THR A 55 -4.22 -12.79 -8.86
CA THR A 55 -4.02 -13.53 -10.12
C THR A 55 -2.85 -12.98 -10.94
N ILE A 56 -2.70 -11.65 -11.01
CA ILE A 56 -1.58 -11.00 -11.72
C ILE A 56 -0.25 -11.40 -11.07
N PHE A 57 -0.16 -11.35 -9.74
CA PHE A 57 1.08 -11.67 -9.03
C PHE A 57 1.41 -13.16 -9.06
N ASP A 58 0.41 -14.03 -8.97
CA ASP A 58 0.57 -15.48 -9.06
C ASP A 58 1.02 -15.94 -10.46
N ALA A 59 0.71 -15.18 -11.49
CA ALA A 59 1.16 -15.44 -12.87
C ALA A 59 2.60 -14.99 -13.14
N LEU A 60 3.22 -14.19 -12.23
CA LEU A 60 4.57 -13.70 -12.45
C LEU A 60 5.61 -14.82 -12.35
N PRO A 61 6.49 -14.95 -13.36
CA PRO A 61 7.60 -15.91 -13.28
C PRO A 61 8.66 -15.41 -12.29
N SER A 62 9.28 -16.34 -11.58
CA SER A 62 10.44 -16.06 -10.76
C SER A 62 11.64 -15.64 -11.61
N MET A 63 12.54 -14.89 -11.02
CA MET A 63 13.82 -14.46 -11.62
C MET A 63 14.96 -14.88 -10.70
N GLU A 64 15.85 -15.68 -11.22
CA GLU A 64 17.06 -16.10 -10.54
C GLU A 64 17.96 -14.89 -10.17
N PRO A 65 18.79 -14.99 -9.11
CA PRO A 65 19.68 -13.91 -8.72
C PRO A 65 20.68 -13.50 -9.82
N ARG A 66 20.56 -12.26 -10.31
CA ARG A 66 21.36 -11.71 -11.41
C ARG A 66 21.93 -10.33 -11.05
N PRO A 67 23.04 -9.89 -11.72
CA PRO A 67 23.50 -8.50 -11.62
C PRO A 67 22.37 -7.53 -12.05
N LEU A 68 22.35 -6.32 -11.48
CA LEU A 68 21.31 -5.31 -11.74
C LEU A 68 21.12 -5.06 -13.25
N GLY A 69 22.19 -4.86 -13.99
CA GLY A 69 22.11 -4.57 -15.42
C GLY A 69 21.46 -5.70 -16.25
N VAL A 70 21.63 -6.96 -15.82
CA VAL A 70 20.97 -8.12 -16.46
C VAL A 70 19.50 -8.21 -16.03
N ALA A 71 19.23 -7.98 -14.74
CA ALA A 71 17.87 -8.01 -14.21
C ALA A 71 16.98 -6.94 -14.89
N LEU A 72 17.50 -5.70 -15.03
CA LEU A 72 16.79 -4.64 -15.74
C LEU A 72 16.51 -4.99 -17.20
N ARG A 73 17.50 -5.49 -17.95
CA ARG A 73 17.30 -5.92 -19.33
C ARG A 73 16.21 -7.00 -19.44
N THR A 74 16.21 -7.97 -18.53
CA THR A 74 15.18 -9.01 -18.50
C THR A 74 13.77 -8.43 -18.33
N LEU A 75 13.62 -7.36 -17.52
CA LEU A 75 12.34 -6.67 -17.39
C LEU A 75 11.99 -5.86 -18.63
N GLU A 76 12.95 -5.13 -19.21
CA GLU A 76 12.75 -4.36 -20.45
C GLU A 76 12.33 -5.26 -21.62
N GLU A 77 12.97 -6.41 -21.78
CA GLU A 77 12.59 -7.43 -22.78
C GLU A 77 11.18 -7.97 -22.54
N ARG A 78 10.83 -8.24 -21.28
CA ARG A 78 9.50 -8.76 -20.93
C ARG A 78 8.38 -7.76 -21.24
N TYR A 79 8.60 -6.48 -20.97
CA TYR A 79 7.56 -5.46 -21.13
C TYR A 79 7.68 -4.64 -22.42
N GLY A 80 8.71 -4.89 -23.24
CA GLY A 80 8.93 -4.21 -24.53
C GLY A 80 9.21 -2.72 -24.43
N ARG A 81 9.68 -2.24 -23.26
CA ARG A 81 9.95 -0.82 -23.00
C ARG A 81 11.00 -0.64 -21.88
N PRO A 82 11.66 0.52 -21.83
CA PRO A 82 12.55 0.85 -20.73
C PRO A 82 11.84 0.80 -19.37
N VAL A 83 12.52 0.21 -18.38
CA VAL A 83 12.02 0.09 -17.00
C VAL A 83 12.86 0.94 -16.09
N TYR A 84 12.24 1.90 -15.41
CA TYR A 84 12.88 2.74 -14.42
C TYR A 84 12.56 2.26 -13.00
N VAL A 85 13.60 1.95 -12.24
CA VAL A 85 13.49 1.58 -10.82
C VAL A 85 13.89 2.77 -9.97
N PRO A 86 12.99 3.31 -9.13
CA PRO A 86 13.29 4.45 -8.24
C PRO A 86 14.11 3.99 -7.03
N PHE A 87 15.39 3.77 -7.23
CA PHE A 87 16.29 3.40 -6.13
C PHE A 87 16.50 4.57 -5.17
N ALA A 88 16.56 4.25 -3.87
CA ALA A 88 17.04 5.19 -2.86
C ALA A 88 18.56 5.40 -3.00
N GLU A 89 19.01 6.59 -2.63
CA GLU A 89 20.47 6.91 -2.57
C GLU A 89 21.21 6.06 -1.50
N PRO A 90 22.42 5.58 -1.80
CA PRO A 90 23.11 5.65 -3.09
C PRO A 90 22.54 4.66 -4.12
N VAL A 91 22.37 5.11 -5.36
CA VAL A 91 21.87 4.27 -6.45
C VAL A 91 22.85 3.11 -6.72
N PRO A 92 22.36 1.86 -6.81
CA PRO A 92 23.24 0.72 -7.02
C PRO A 92 23.85 0.77 -8.42
N ARG A 93 25.16 0.50 -8.51
CA ARG A 93 25.84 0.38 -9.79
C ARG A 93 25.36 -0.87 -10.54
N LYS A 94 25.34 -0.83 -11.87
CA LYS A 94 24.92 -1.97 -12.71
C LYS A 94 25.75 -3.23 -12.48
N ASP A 95 27.00 -3.07 -12.08
CA ASP A 95 27.98 -4.11 -11.73
C ASP A 95 28.09 -4.37 -10.22
N ALA A 96 27.14 -3.89 -9.42
CA ALA A 96 27.15 -4.06 -7.97
C ALA A 96 27.37 -5.53 -7.56
N PRO A 97 28.12 -5.81 -6.48
CA PRO A 97 28.51 -7.18 -6.10
C PRO A 97 27.35 -8.03 -5.56
N PHE A 98 26.18 -7.43 -5.33
CA PHE A 98 25.00 -8.14 -4.88
C PHE A 98 24.00 -8.37 -6.03
N ARG A 99 23.16 -9.36 -5.85
CA ARG A 99 22.25 -9.85 -6.89
C ARG A 99 20.83 -9.40 -6.62
N PHE A 100 20.08 -9.21 -7.73
CA PHE A 100 18.66 -8.95 -7.75
C PHE A 100 17.93 -10.20 -8.23
N SER A 101 16.92 -10.61 -7.51
CA SER A 101 16.04 -11.74 -7.82
C SER A 101 14.59 -11.30 -7.67
N PHE A 102 13.69 -12.09 -8.17
CA PHE A 102 12.26 -11.92 -7.93
C PHE A 102 11.62 -13.27 -7.69
N GLU A 103 10.87 -13.37 -6.62
CA GLU A 103 9.95 -14.45 -6.31
C GLU A 103 8.59 -13.85 -6.01
N ARG A 104 7.53 -14.61 -6.23
CA ARG A 104 6.15 -14.15 -5.95
C ARG A 104 6.01 -13.75 -4.49
N PRO A 105 5.13 -12.78 -4.17
CA PRO A 105 4.82 -12.49 -2.78
C PRO A 105 4.40 -13.76 -2.04
N SER A 106 4.98 -13.99 -0.87
CA SER A 106 4.60 -15.13 -0.02
C SER A 106 3.21 -14.94 0.61
N ARG A 107 2.78 -13.68 0.73
CA ARG A 107 1.48 -13.30 1.28
C ARG A 107 1.05 -11.94 0.73
N LEU A 108 -0.25 -11.79 0.48
CA LEU A 108 -0.93 -10.51 0.25
C LEU A 108 -1.93 -10.28 1.37
N SER A 109 -1.90 -9.11 1.99
CA SER A 109 -2.78 -8.76 3.10
C SER A 109 -3.34 -7.37 2.91
N LEU A 110 -4.60 -7.18 3.25
CA LEU A 110 -5.17 -5.86 3.43
C LEU A 110 -4.68 -5.29 4.76
N VAL A 111 -4.18 -4.06 4.73
CA VAL A 111 -3.70 -3.33 5.90
C VAL A 111 -4.29 -1.94 5.95
N GLY A 112 -3.99 -1.19 7.01
CA GLY A 112 -4.40 0.21 7.14
C GLY A 112 -5.86 0.40 7.55
N SER A 113 -6.46 1.48 7.09
CA SER A 113 -7.75 1.97 7.58
C SER A 113 -8.96 1.13 7.17
N TRP A 114 -8.86 0.45 6.01
CA TRP A 114 -10.00 -0.33 5.50
C TRP A 114 -10.34 -1.54 6.38
N PRO A 115 -9.42 -2.50 6.66
CA PRO A 115 -9.74 -3.65 7.51
C PRO A 115 -10.03 -3.27 8.96
N LEU A 116 -9.57 -2.13 9.42
CA LEU A 116 -9.82 -1.61 10.77
C LEU A 116 -11.11 -0.79 10.88
N HIS A 117 -11.85 -0.61 9.77
CA HIS A 117 -13.13 0.09 9.70
C HIS A 117 -13.09 1.58 10.10
N PHE A 118 -11.94 2.24 9.93
CA PHE A 118 -11.82 3.70 10.12
C PHE A 118 -11.39 4.46 8.84
N ALA A 119 -11.57 3.84 7.68
CA ALA A 119 -11.39 4.55 6.42
C ALA A 119 -12.40 5.69 6.28
N VAL A 120 -11.96 6.78 5.64
CA VAL A 120 -12.81 7.94 5.37
C VAL A 120 -13.26 7.88 3.92
N ARG A 121 -14.56 8.09 3.71
CA ARG A 121 -15.15 8.14 2.38
C ARG A 121 -14.66 9.37 1.63
N ARG A 122 -14.09 9.15 0.44
CA ARG A 122 -13.78 10.20 -0.52
C ARG A 122 -14.75 10.13 -1.71
N PRO A 123 -15.22 11.26 -2.24
CA PRO A 123 -16.05 11.27 -3.45
C PRO A 123 -15.29 10.67 -4.64
N GLY A 124 -15.82 9.59 -5.20
CA GLY A 124 -15.29 8.96 -6.41
C GLY A 124 -14.13 8.00 -6.24
N ASP A 125 -13.40 8.02 -5.11
CA ASP A 125 -12.22 7.20 -4.89
C ASP A 125 -12.28 6.43 -3.57
N MET A 126 -11.67 5.25 -3.58
CA MET A 126 -11.49 4.43 -2.39
C MET A 126 -10.02 4.02 -2.31
N ASP A 127 -9.34 4.49 -1.27
CA ASP A 127 -7.96 4.10 -0.99
C ASP A 127 -7.94 2.83 -0.14
N VAL A 128 -7.17 1.86 -0.58
CA VAL A 128 -6.99 0.60 0.14
C VAL A 128 -5.51 0.22 0.08
N ASP A 129 -4.94 -0.03 1.24
CA ASP A 129 -3.54 -0.41 1.37
C ASP A 129 -3.40 -1.93 1.29
N VAL A 130 -2.50 -2.39 0.42
CA VAL A 130 -2.17 -3.80 0.25
C VAL A 130 -0.71 -4.02 0.59
N GLU A 131 -0.46 -4.89 1.54
CA GLU A 131 0.86 -5.37 1.88
C GLU A 131 1.22 -6.60 1.05
N ALA A 132 2.37 -6.56 0.39
CA ALA A 132 2.96 -7.71 -0.29
C ALA A 132 4.23 -8.16 0.45
N THR A 133 4.18 -9.32 1.07
CA THR A 133 5.32 -9.87 1.83
C THR A 133 6.34 -10.47 0.88
N MET A 134 7.55 -9.92 0.87
CA MET A 134 8.67 -10.45 0.09
C MET A 134 9.18 -11.75 0.72
N PRO A 135 9.44 -12.81 -0.08
CA PRO A 135 10.01 -14.06 0.43
C PRO A 135 11.38 -13.84 1.08
N SER A 136 11.62 -14.49 2.22
CA SER A 136 12.90 -14.39 2.94
C SER A 136 14.10 -14.96 2.16
N SER A 137 13.85 -15.92 1.26
CA SER A 137 14.82 -16.49 0.31
C SER A 137 15.54 -15.45 -0.56
N MET A 138 14.92 -14.30 -0.80
CA MET A 138 15.50 -13.22 -1.59
C MET A 138 16.56 -12.42 -0.84
N PHE A 139 16.68 -12.62 0.47
CA PHE A 139 17.56 -11.81 1.33
C PHE A 139 18.70 -12.62 1.90
N GLN A 140 19.82 -11.92 2.11
CA GLN A 140 20.95 -12.39 2.91
C GLN A 140 20.99 -11.55 4.19
N GLU A 141 21.49 -12.11 5.28
CA GLU A 141 21.61 -11.43 6.57
C GLU A 141 22.27 -10.03 6.45
N LYS A 142 23.34 -9.92 5.65
CA LYS A 142 24.04 -8.66 5.39
C LYS A 142 23.25 -7.60 4.60
N ASP A 143 22.11 -7.96 4.00
CA ASP A 143 21.31 -7.00 3.23
C ASP A 143 20.60 -5.99 4.15
N THR A 144 20.33 -6.35 5.40
CA THR A 144 19.76 -5.45 6.41
C THR A 144 20.76 -4.39 6.85
N PHE A 145 22.02 -4.75 7.05
CA PHE A 145 23.04 -3.84 7.56
C PHE A 145 23.57 -2.86 6.52
N ASN A 146 23.55 -3.22 5.25
CA ASN A 146 24.16 -2.44 4.17
C ASN A 146 23.16 -1.62 3.35
N GLY A 147 21.91 -1.47 3.82
CA GLY A 147 20.86 -0.77 3.09
C GLY A 147 20.41 -1.43 1.78
N ARG A 148 20.96 -2.61 1.43
CA ARG A 148 20.61 -3.36 0.21
C ARG A 148 19.16 -3.81 0.20
N TYR A 149 18.56 -3.98 1.37
CA TYR A 149 17.13 -4.24 1.52
C TYR A 149 16.29 -3.21 0.76
N PHE A 150 16.57 -1.91 0.93
CA PHE A 150 15.80 -0.85 0.27
C PHE A 150 15.94 -0.91 -1.26
N GLN A 151 17.12 -1.25 -1.76
CA GLN A 151 17.37 -1.39 -3.20
C GLN A 151 16.67 -2.63 -3.76
N LYS A 152 16.74 -3.78 -3.08
CA LYS A 152 16.00 -4.99 -3.45
C LYS A 152 14.50 -4.77 -3.39
N ARG A 153 14.00 -4.06 -2.37
CA ARG A 153 12.59 -3.69 -2.25
C ARG A 153 12.13 -2.79 -3.39
N ALA A 154 12.92 -1.77 -3.75
CA ALA A 154 12.57 -0.89 -4.86
C ALA A 154 12.46 -1.67 -6.18
N PHE A 155 13.42 -2.55 -6.46
CA PHE A 155 13.36 -3.44 -7.62
C PHE A 155 12.12 -4.35 -7.58
N TYR A 156 11.84 -4.96 -6.45
CA TYR A 156 10.68 -5.83 -6.24
C TYR A 156 9.35 -5.11 -6.52
N LEU A 157 9.18 -3.95 -5.92
CA LEU A 157 7.98 -3.12 -6.13
C LEU A 157 7.85 -2.69 -7.59
N CYS A 158 8.97 -2.41 -8.27
CA CYS A 158 8.96 -2.10 -9.69
C CYS A 158 8.43 -3.26 -10.53
N VAL A 159 8.86 -4.50 -10.23
CA VAL A 159 8.36 -5.70 -10.94
C VAL A 159 6.85 -5.85 -10.76
N LEU A 160 6.34 -5.68 -9.53
CA LEU A 160 4.90 -5.73 -9.25
C LEU A 160 4.13 -4.61 -9.97
N ALA A 161 4.66 -3.38 -9.94
CA ALA A 161 4.04 -2.23 -10.60
C ALA A 161 3.97 -2.39 -12.12
N GLU A 162 5.04 -2.90 -12.74
CA GLU A 162 5.06 -3.18 -14.17
C GLU A 162 4.07 -4.28 -14.56
N ALA A 163 3.91 -5.30 -13.73
CA ALA A 163 2.90 -6.34 -13.93
C ALA A 163 1.47 -5.79 -13.89
N ILE A 164 1.16 -4.95 -12.92
CA ILE A 164 -0.15 -4.29 -12.82
C ILE A 164 -0.39 -3.40 -14.03
N ARG A 165 0.62 -2.64 -14.45
CA ARG A 165 0.53 -1.75 -15.61
C ARG A 165 0.32 -2.52 -16.91
N ALA A 166 1.01 -3.64 -17.08
CA ALA A 166 0.82 -4.53 -18.23
C ALA A 166 -0.61 -5.09 -18.27
N ALA A 167 -1.10 -5.61 -17.13
CA ALA A 167 -2.46 -6.13 -17.03
C ALA A 167 -3.54 -5.05 -17.19
N ALA A 168 -3.26 -3.80 -16.85
CA ALA A 168 -4.19 -2.67 -17.04
C ALA A 168 -4.28 -2.22 -18.51
N ASN A 169 -3.22 -2.45 -19.30
CA ASN A 169 -3.14 -2.12 -20.72
C ASN A 169 -3.53 -3.30 -21.63
N ASP A 170 -3.85 -4.46 -21.06
CA ASP A 170 -4.33 -5.60 -21.82
C ASP A 170 -5.70 -5.27 -22.44
N PRO A 171 -5.84 -5.32 -23.79
CA PRO A 171 -7.11 -5.05 -24.48
C PRO A 171 -8.24 -6.01 -24.10
N GLN A 172 -7.93 -7.21 -23.57
CA GLN A 172 -8.90 -8.17 -23.05
C GLN A 172 -9.28 -7.91 -21.58
N ALA A 173 -8.67 -6.93 -20.95
CA ALA A 173 -9.02 -6.56 -19.59
C ALA A 173 -10.46 -6.01 -19.54
N PRO A 174 -11.32 -6.48 -18.61
CA PRO A 174 -12.67 -5.94 -18.46
C PRO A 174 -12.63 -4.42 -18.23
N PRO A 175 -13.58 -3.65 -18.80
CA PRO A 175 -13.56 -2.20 -18.77
C PRO A 175 -13.50 -1.67 -17.33
N LYS A 176 -12.71 -0.62 -17.13
CA LYS A 176 -12.61 0.10 -15.85
C LYS A 176 -14.00 0.60 -15.47
N ARG A 177 -14.71 -0.09 -14.59
CA ARG A 177 -15.94 0.45 -13.98
C ARG A 177 -15.50 1.57 -13.03
N ARG A 178 -15.88 2.80 -13.35
CA ARG A 178 -15.82 3.90 -12.37
C ARG A 178 -16.78 3.52 -11.25
N LEU A 179 -16.28 3.47 -10.04
CA LEU A 179 -17.10 3.31 -8.85
C LEU A 179 -17.82 4.64 -8.63
N SER A 180 -19.09 4.68 -9.01
CA SER A 180 -20.02 5.80 -8.74
C SER A 180 -20.64 5.67 -7.37
#